data_54ed6041c2596b9ffde711b1999a2159
#
_entry.id   54ed6041c2596b9ffde711b1999a2159
#
_cell.length_a   1.000
_cell.length_b   1.000
_cell.length_c   1.000
_cell.angle_alpha   90.00
_cell.angle_beta   90.00
_cell.angle_gamma   90.00
#
_symmetry.space_group_name_H-M   'P 1'
#
loop_
_entity.id
_entity.type
_entity.pdbx_description
1 polymer ?
#
loop_
_entity_poly.entity_id
_entity_poly.type
_entity_poly.pdbx_seq_one_letter_code
_entity_poly.pdbx_strand_id
1 'polypeptide(L)'
;FDPKSFVEFEGDVCIVPPNSFALARSVEYFRIPRDVLTVTVGKSTYARCGIITNVTPFEPEWEGYVTLEISNTTPLPAKIYAEEGIAQVLFFRGEESPEVSYRDKKGKYQGQVGVTLPRL
;
A
#
# COMPACT_ATOMS: atom_id res chain seq x y z
N PHE A 1 0.54 19.85 0.09
CA PHE A 1 1.20 18.77 0.81
C PHE A 1 2.62 19.19 1.21
N ASP A 2 2.95 19.08 2.50
CA ASP A 2 4.27 19.38 3.04
C ASP A 2 4.93 18.10 3.55
N PRO A 3 6.03 17.63 2.94
CA PRO A 3 6.75 16.45 3.40
C PRO A 3 7.21 16.51 4.85
N LYS A 4 7.43 17.71 5.38
CA LYS A 4 7.86 17.92 6.78
C LYS A 4 6.77 17.60 7.80
N SER A 5 5.51 17.42 7.37
CA SER A 5 4.43 17.03 8.26
C SER A 5 4.44 15.53 8.59
N PHE A 6 5.28 14.73 7.94
CA PHE A 6 5.46 13.31 8.23
C PHE A 6 6.62 13.08 9.18
N VAL A 7 6.41 12.18 10.13
CA VAL A 7 7.45 11.70 11.06
C VAL A 7 7.84 10.29 10.63
N GLU A 8 9.12 10.05 10.37
CA GLU A 8 9.63 8.73 10.06
C GLU A 8 9.79 7.90 11.33
N PHE A 9 9.50 6.60 11.20
CA PHE A 9 9.59 5.66 12.30
C PHE A 9 10.00 4.27 11.78
N GLU A 10 10.91 3.60 12.47
CA GLU A 10 11.25 2.20 12.26
C GLU A 10 11.11 1.43 13.56
N GLY A 11 10.54 0.23 13.51
CA GLY A 11 10.36 -0.61 14.67
C GLY A 11 9.42 -1.77 14.40
N ASP A 12 9.24 -2.63 15.40
CA ASP A 12 8.38 -3.81 15.31
C ASP A 12 6.90 -3.48 15.49
N VAL A 13 6.59 -2.35 16.07
CA VAL A 13 5.22 -1.89 16.32
C VAL A 13 5.10 -0.43 15.94
N CYS A 14 4.13 -0.11 15.09
CA CYS A 14 3.74 1.25 14.79
C CYS A 14 2.43 1.57 15.52
N ILE A 15 2.41 2.65 16.29
CA ILE A 15 1.20 3.14 16.92
C ILE A 15 0.61 4.23 16.02
N VAL A 16 -0.56 3.96 15.47
CA VAL A 16 -1.31 4.95 14.70
C VAL A 16 -2.22 5.71 15.66
N PRO A 17 -2.02 7.01 15.83
CA PRO A 17 -2.85 7.80 16.76
C PRO A 17 -4.32 7.78 16.36
N PRO A 18 -5.22 8.13 17.31
CA PRO A 18 -6.66 8.23 17.00
C PRO A 18 -6.92 9.15 15.81
N ASN A 19 -7.84 8.74 14.95
CA ASN A 19 -8.29 9.53 13.77
C ASN A 19 -7.14 10.03 12.88
N SER A 20 -6.06 9.25 12.81
CA SER A 20 -4.85 9.54 12.04
C SER A 20 -4.55 8.40 11.07
N PHE A 21 -3.54 8.59 10.24
CA PHE A 21 -3.09 7.55 9.33
C PHE A 21 -1.57 7.46 9.30
N ALA A 22 -1.07 6.33 8.80
CA ALA A 22 0.35 6.09 8.57
C ALA A 22 0.57 5.59 7.16
N LEU A 23 1.73 5.90 6.61
CA LEU A 23 2.23 5.28 5.38
C LEU A 23 3.26 4.23 5.78
N ALA A 24 3.10 3.03 5.26
CA ALA A 24 4.01 1.92 5.53
C ALA A 24 4.48 1.29 4.23
N ARG A 25 5.54 0.51 4.31
CA ARG A 25 6.07 -0.24 3.17
C ARG A 25 5.77 -1.72 3.34
N SER A 26 5.39 -2.39 2.25
CA SER A 26 5.28 -3.84 2.25
C SER A 26 6.65 -4.50 2.45
N VAL A 27 6.64 -5.70 3.06
CA VAL A 27 7.82 -6.58 3.11
C VAL A 27 8.11 -7.11 1.71
N GLU A 28 7.05 -7.42 0.98
CA GLU A 28 7.11 -8.01 -0.36
C GLU A 28 7.49 -6.96 -1.41
N TYR A 29 8.38 -7.35 -2.31
CA TYR A 29 8.63 -6.65 -3.56
C TYR A 29 7.77 -7.27 -4.65
N PHE A 30 7.00 -6.45 -5.36
CA PHE A 30 6.07 -6.90 -6.39
C PHE A 30 6.63 -6.61 -7.78
N ARG A 31 6.43 -7.55 -8.67
CA ARG A 31 6.63 -7.37 -10.10
C ARG A 31 5.41 -7.92 -10.81
N ILE A 32 4.55 -7.05 -11.25
CA ILE A 32 3.25 -7.41 -11.82
C ILE A 32 3.40 -7.74 -13.30
N PRO A 33 3.00 -8.95 -13.72
CA PRO A 33 3.03 -9.32 -15.14
C PRO A 33 2.14 -8.41 -16.00
N ARG A 34 2.42 -8.36 -17.28
CA ARG A 34 1.70 -7.51 -18.23
C ARG A 34 0.22 -7.86 -18.37
N ASP A 35 -0.15 -9.11 -18.11
CA ASP A 35 -1.53 -9.61 -18.20
C ASP A 35 -2.27 -9.67 -16.86
N VAL A 36 -1.69 -9.09 -15.80
CA VAL A 36 -2.24 -9.16 -14.44
C VAL A 36 -2.54 -7.78 -13.88
N LEU A 37 -3.74 -7.64 -13.32
CA LEU A 37 -4.13 -6.52 -12.48
C LEU A 37 -4.28 -7.01 -11.04
N THR A 38 -3.88 -6.19 -10.08
CA THR A 38 -4.06 -6.52 -8.66
C THR A 38 -4.98 -5.52 -7.99
N VAL A 39 -5.76 -6.03 -7.04
CA VAL A 39 -6.60 -5.22 -6.16
C VAL A 39 -6.28 -5.59 -4.73
N THR A 40 -5.97 -4.61 -3.90
CA THR A 40 -5.72 -4.82 -2.49
C THR A 40 -6.99 -4.54 -1.69
N VAL A 41 -7.32 -5.45 -0.78
CA VAL A 41 -8.44 -5.32 0.15
C VAL A 41 -7.94 -5.49 1.58
N GLY A 42 -8.73 -5.03 2.55
CA GLY A 42 -8.36 -5.13 3.95
C GLY A 42 -8.39 -6.57 4.47
N LYS A 43 -7.93 -6.73 5.70
CA LYS A 43 -8.02 -7.97 6.45
C LYS A 43 -9.12 -7.83 7.51
N SER A 44 -9.98 -8.84 7.63
CA SER A 44 -11.19 -8.75 8.47
C SER A 44 -10.92 -8.41 9.93
N THR A 45 -9.83 -8.90 10.49
CA THR A 45 -9.45 -8.61 11.89
C THR A 45 -9.20 -7.12 12.09
N TYR A 46 -8.42 -6.49 11.23
CA TYR A 46 -8.15 -5.05 11.31
C TYR A 46 -9.38 -4.22 10.94
N ALA A 47 -10.14 -4.66 9.94
CA ALA A 47 -11.36 -3.98 9.53
C ALA A 47 -12.37 -3.88 10.70
N ARG A 48 -12.50 -4.94 11.48
CA ARG A 48 -13.38 -4.97 12.66
C ARG A 48 -12.89 -4.08 13.81
N CYS A 49 -11.64 -3.70 13.79
CA CYS A 49 -11.06 -2.74 14.74
C CYS A 49 -11.12 -1.30 14.24
N GLY A 50 -11.77 -1.05 13.12
CA GLY A 50 -11.82 0.29 12.51
C GLY A 50 -10.53 0.71 11.83
N ILE A 51 -9.65 -0.24 11.52
CA ILE A 51 -8.40 0.01 10.79
C ILE A 51 -8.62 -0.30 9.32
N ILE A 52 -8.41 0.70 8.49
CA ILE A 52 -8.58 0.59 7.05
C ILE A 52 -7.21 0.61 6.40
N THR A 53 -6.93 -0.39 5.57
CA THR A 53 -5.77 -0.37 4.68
C THR A 53 -6.25 -0.04 3.28
N ASN A 54 -5.78 1.09 2.77
CA ASN A 54 -6.09 1.55 1.43
C ASN A 54 -4.85 1.46 0.55
N VAL A 55 -5.00 0.87 -0.62
CA VAL A 55 -3.96 0.80 -1.64
C VAL A 55 -4.67 0.81 -2.99
N THR A 56 -4.22 1.66 -3.90
CA THR A 56 -4.76 1.64 -5.26
C THR A 56 -4.28 0.39 -6.01
N PRO A 57 -4.99 -0.05 -7.07
CA PRO A 57 -4.58 -1.22 -7.82
C PRO A 57 -3.14 -1.13 -8.33
N PHE A 58 -2.43 -2.26 -8.31
CA PHE A 58 -1.13 -2.37 -8.99
C PHE A 58 -1.41 -2.69 -10.44
N GLU A 59 -1.12 -1.73 -11.30
CA GLU A 59 -1.37 -1.89 -12.72
C GLU A 59 -0.41 -2.90 -13.36
N PRO A 60 -0.75 -3.48 -14.52
CA PRO A 60 0.16 -4.35 -15.26
C PRO A 60 1.52 -3.72 -15.48
N GLU A 61 2.58 -4.50 -15.25
CA GLU A 61 4.00 -4.11 -15.33
C GLU A 61 4.45 -3.07 -14.29
N TRP A 62 3.62 -2.72 -13.30
CA TRP A 62 4.14 -2.00 -12.15
C TRP A 62 5.05 -2.91 -11.33
N GLU A 63 6.14 -2.38 -10.81
CA GLU A 63 6.98 -3.09 -9.85
C GLU A 63 7.49 -2.15 -8.75
N GLY A 64 7.77 -2.73 -7.59
CA GLY A 64 8.29 -2.02 -6.43
C GLY A 64 7.78 -2.61 -5.12
N TYR A 65 8.18 -1.98 -4.04
CA TYR A 65 7.54 -2.17 -2.73
C TYR A 65 6.28 -1.32 -2.68
N VAL A 66 5.23 -1.87 -2.11
CA VAL A 66 3.94 -1.16 -2.00
C VAL A 66 3.97 -0.20 -0.84
N THR A 67 3.50 1.02 -1.05
CA THR A 67 3.16 1.93 0.04
C THR A 67 1.73 1.66 0.49
N LEU A 68 1.59 1.29 1.75
CA LEU A 68 0.31 0.96 2.38
C LEU A 68 -0.17 2.21 3.13
N GLU A 69 -1.41 2.64 2.86
CA GLU A 69 -2.05 3.72 3.57
C GLU A 69 -2.95 3.12 4.67
N ILE A 70 -2.52 3.24 5.92
CA ILE A 70 -3.20 2.63 7.07
C ILE A 70 -3.88 3.72 7.86
N SER A 71 -5.22 3.70 7.90
CA SER A 71 -6.02 4.69 8.60
C SER A 71 -6.63 4.11 9.86
N ASN A 72 -6.53 4.87 10.96
CA ASN A 72 -7.22 4.58 12.21
C ASN A 72 -8.47 5.47 12.32
N THR A 73 -9.64 4.88 12.14
CA THR A 73 -10.92 5.62 12.17
C THR A 73 -11.52 5.69 13.58
N THR A 74 -10.80 5.24 14.61
CA THR A 74 -11.31 5.14 15.98
C THR A 74 -10.77 6.24 16.87
N PRO A 75 -11.39 6.50 18.03
CA PRO A 75 -10.89 7.44 19.02
C PRO A 75 -9.77 6.86 19.90
N LEU A 76 -9.29 5.65 19.63
CA LEU A 76 -8.24 4.98 20.39
C LEU A 76 -7.00 4.79 19.52
N PRO A 77 -5.79 4.77 20.12
CA PRO A 77 -4.58 4.40 19.41
C PRO A 77 -4.67 2.95 18.91
N ALA A 78 -4.10 2.68 17.74
CA ALA A 78 -4.05 1.35 17.15
C ALA A 78 -2.60 0.89 16.99
N LYS A 79 -2.32 -0.36 17.35
CA LYS A 79 -1.02 -0.99 17.15
C LYS A 79 -1.02 -1.78 15.85
N ILE A 80 -0.04 -1.51 15.01
CA ILE A 80 0.22 -2.26 13.78
C ILE A 80 1.58 -2.93 13.94
N TYR A 81 1.60 -4.25 13.80
CA TYR A 81 2.81 -5.05 13.99
C TYR A 81 3.52 -5.29 12.66
N ALA A 82 4.86 -5.13 12.69
CA ALA A 82 5.69 -5.41 11.53
C ALA A 82 5.63 -6.91 11.17
N GLU A 83 5.78 -7.18 9.88
CA GLU A 83 5.84 -8.55 9.33
C GLU A 83 4.59 -9.41 9.56
N GLU A 84 3.52 -8.82 10.03
CA GLU A 84 2.21 -9.47 10.10
C GLU A 84 1.33 -9.12 8.90
N GLY A 85 0.48 -10.07 8.51
CA GLY A 85 -0.46 -9.82 7.42
C GLY A 85 -1.48 -8.75 7.80
N ILE A 86 -1.56 -7.69 7.01
CA ILE A 86 -2.46 -6.55 7.25
C ILE A 86 -3.51 -6.38 6.16
N ALA A 87 -3.27 -6.93 4.99
CA ALA A 87 -4.14 -6.78 3.83
C ALA A 87 -4.10 -8.04 2.98
N GLN A 88 -4.97 -8.11 2.00
CA GLN A 88 -5.03 -9.18 1.01
C GLN A 88 -4.88 -8.60 -0.37
N VAL A 89 -4.16 -9.29 -1.24
CA VAL A 89 -3.99 -8.90 -2.63
C VAL A 89 -4.70 -9.92 -3.51
N LEU A 90 -5.61 -9.44 -4.34
CA LEU A 90 -6.32 -10.25 -5.32
C LEU A 90 -5.66 -10.05 -6.69
N PHE A 91 -5.41 -11.15 -7.38
CA PHE A 91 -4.78 -11.14 -8.69
C PHE A 91 -5.80 -11.53 -9.75
N PHE A 92 -5.92 -10.70 -10.78
CA PHE A 92 -6.81 -10.94 -11.91
C PHE A 92 -5.98 -11.02 -13.18
N ARG A 93 -6.08 -12.16 -13.89
CA ARG A 93 -5.42 -12.32 -15.18
C ARG A 93 -6.39 -11.96 -16.29
N GLY A 94 -5.98 -11.04 -17.16
CA GLY A 94 -6.71 -10.71 -18.37
C GLY A 94 -6.45 -11.74 -19.48
N GLU A 95 -7.39 -11.88 -20.38
CA GLU A 95 -7.22 -12.74 -21.59
C GLU A 95 -6.28 -12.08 -22.58
N GLU A 96 -6.23 -10.75 -22.59
CA GLU A 96 -5.34 -9.94 -23.43
C GLU A 96 -4.53 -8.97 -22.57
N SER A 97 -3.27 -8.75 -22.95
CA SER A 97 -2.44 -7.74 -22.32
C SER A 97 -2.85 -6.33 -22.76
N PRO A 98 -2.71 -5.30 -21.89
CA PRO A 98 -3.00 -3.94 -22.28
C PRO A 98 -2.03 -3.46 -23.37
N GLU A 99 -2.49 -2.59 -24.25
CA GLU A 99 -1.64 -1.96 -25.26
C GLU A 99 -0.57 -1.08 -24.62
N VAL A 100 -0.96 -0.35 -23.54
CA VAL A 100 -0.09 0.53 -22.77
C VAL A 100 -0.11 0.09 -21.32
N SER A 101 1.03 -0.35 -20.81
CA SER A 101 1.19 -0.77 -19.42
C SER A 101 1.66 0.39 -18.53
N TYR A 102 1.72 0.16 -17.22
CA TYR A 102 2.27 1.13 -16.27
C TYR A 102 3.74 1.45 -16.59
N ARG A 103 4.52 0.46 -17.00
CA ARG A 103 5.92 0.66 -17.42
C ARG A 103 6.01 1.55 -18.67
N ASP A 104 5.15 1.30 -19.66
CA ASP A 104 5.10 2.07 -20.90
C ASP A 104 4.73 3.53 -20.65
N LYS A 105 3.83 3.77 -19.69
CA LYS A 105 3.43 5.13 -19.28
C LYS A 105 4.49 5.86 -18.45
N LYS A 106 5.52 5.16 -17.98
CA LYS A 106 6.52 5.70 -17.04
C LYS A 106 5.85 6.31 -15.81
N GLY A 107 4.93 5.55 -15.21
CA GLY A 107 4.16 5.99 -14.07
C GLY A 107 5.05 6.45 -12.91
N LYS A 108 4.61 7.46 -12.18
CA LYS A 108 5.42 8.17 -11.16
C LYS A 108 5.77 7.34 -9.92
N TYR A 109 5.13 6.21 -9.72
CA TYR A 109 5.40 5.30 -8.60
C TYR A 109 6.09 4.00 -9.03
N GLN A 110 6.65 3.96 -10.23
CA GLN A 110 7.40 2.79 -10.69
C GLN A 110 8.70 2.63 -9.90
N GLY A 111 9.02 1.39 -9.52
CA GLY A 111 10.27 1.06 -8.85
C GLY A 111 10.40 1.56 -7.42
N GLN A 112 9.30 1.71 -6.69
CA GLN A 112 9.35 2.16 -5.29
C GLN A 112 10.23 1.26 -4.44
N VAL A 113 11.09 1.85 -3.62
CA VAL A 113 12.03 1.14 -2.74
C VAL A 113 11.63 1.25 -1.28
N GLY A 114 11.34 2.43 -0.80
CA GLY A 114 10.90 2.70 0.55
C GLY A 114 9.44 3.15 0.62
N VAL A 115 9.03 3.67 1.75
CA VAL A 115 7.74 4.38 1.84
C VAL A 115 7.82 5.59 0.92
N THR A 116 6.90 5.65 -0.04
CA THR A 116 6.87 6.71 -1.03
C THR A 116 5.77 7.70 -0.71
N LEU A 117 6.16 8.94 -0.48
CA LEU A 117 5.23 10.06 -0.25
C LEU A 117 4.53 10.46 -1.56
N PRO A 118 3.40 11.19 -1.47
CA PRO A 118 2.70 11.64 -2.65
C PRO A 118 3.60 12.43 -3.60
N ARG A 119 3.47 12.16 -4.88
CA ARG A 119 4.14 12.89 -5.97
C ARG A 119 3.06 13.59 -6.80
N LEU A 120 3.12 14.89 -6.84
CA LEU A 120 2.22 15.73 -7.61
C LEU A 120 2.67 15.86 -9.07
#